data_0f6c3521a154fd0592b390be61b1639f
#
_entry.id   0f6c3521a154fd0592b390be61b1639f
#
_cell.length_a   1.000
_cell.length_b   1.000
_cell.length_c   1.000
_cell.angle_alpha   90.00
_cell.angle_beta   90.00
_cell.angle_gamma   90.00
#
_symmetry.space_group_name_H-M   'P 1'
#
loop_
_entity.id
_entity.type
_entity.pdbx_description
1 polymer ?
#
loop_
_entity_poly.entity_id
_entity_poly.type
_entity_poly.pdbx_seq_one_letter_code
_entity_poly.pdbx_strand_id
1 'polypeptide(L)'
;TDFKLWKDGDNKIEKAIELISSRLGKNARIGFEADAWPVTLSLYQSLVAGLSNSELVDVGDMAAWLRVFKSPAEIEYQRLAAKAAEAGMAAGAHAAIAGNNERDVSAAVCAAMIKAGSDHAGPGVLSSGERALHLHGGATDRVLKHGDTLQLEPTPHVRHYNARFMRTIKVGVATDEEYEIAEKLILLQDKAIKAVA
;
A
#
# COMPACT_ATOMS: atom_id res chain seq x y z
N THR A 1 -23.09 -12.85 -1.00
CA THR A 1 -22.02 -13.01 -2.01
C THR A 1 -21.79 -14.50 -2.24
N ASP A 2 -21.84 -14.93 -3.51
CA ASP A 2 -21.64 -16.31 -3.90
C ASP A 2 -20.13 -16.56 -4.12
N PHE A 3 -19.46 -17.18 -3.16
CA PHE A 3 -18.05 -17.53 -3.26
C PHE A 3 -17.88 -18.85 -3.98
N LYS A 4 -16.99 -18.90 -4.96
CA LYS A 4 -16.53 -20.14 -5.58
C LYS A 4 -15.12 -20.42 -5.07
N LEU A 5 -14.99 -21.53 -4.36
CA LEU A 5 -13.74 -21.97 -3.75
C LEU A 5 -13.07 -23.02 -4.63
N TRP A 6 -11.75 -23.04 -4.60
CA TRP A 6 -10.92 -24.12 -5.14
C TRP A 6 -10.10 -24.75 -4.02
N LYS A 7 -9.65 -25.99 -4.23
CA LYS A 7 -8.74 -26.70 -3.33
C LYS A 7 -7.28 -26.40 -3.70
N ASP A 8 -6.37 -26.58 -2.79
CA ASP A 8 -4.93 -26.29 -3.01
C ASP A 8 -4.32 -27.07 -4.20
N GLY A 9 -4.85 -28.24 -4.55
CA GLY A 9 -4.43 -29.02 -5.71
C GLY A 9 -5.10 -28.64 -7.04
N ASP A 10 -6.08 -27.77 -7.04
CA ASP A 10 -6.80 -27.38 -8.25
C ASP A 10 -5.99 -26.39 -9.11
N ASN A 11 -6.14 -26.51 -10.44
CA ASN A 11 -5.66 -25.48 -11.36
C ASN A 11 -6.59 -24.26 -11.30
N LYS A 12 -6.14 -23.20 -10.68
CA LYS A 12 -6.92 -21.96 -10.46
C LYS A 12 -7.40 -21.34 -11.77
N ILE A 13 -6.57 -21.41 -12.82
CA ILE A 13 -6.90 -20.82 -14.13
C ILE A 13 -8.01 -21.61 -14.80
N GLU A 14 -7.95 -22.96 -14.78
CA GLU A 14 -9.01 -23.82 -15.28
C GLU A 14 -10.32 -23.57 -14.57
N LYS A 15 -10.30 -23.46 -13.23
CA LYS A 15 -11.50 -23.14 -12.43
C LYS A 15 -12.08 -21.77 -12.77
N ALA A 16 -11.23 -20.77 -13.01
CA ALA A 16 -11.69 -19.46 -13.47
C ALA A 16 -12.33 -19.53 -14.85
N ILE A 17 -11.73 -20.25 -15.81
CA ILE A 17 -12.26 -20.46 -17.16
C ILE A 17 -13.61 -21.18 -17.10
N GLU A 18 -13.73 -22.27 -16.32
CA GLU A 18 -14.99 -22.99 -16.11
C GLU A 18 -16.09 -22.05 -15.60
N LEU A 19 -15.77 -21.24 -14.59
CA LEU A 19 -16.71 -20.32 -13.99
C LEU A 19 -17.16 -19.24 -14.98
N ILE A 20 -16.22 -18.62 -15.70
CA ILE A 20 -16.49 -17.61 -16.71
C ILE A 20 -17.39 -18.20 -17.82
N SER A 21 -17.00 -19.34 -18.36
CA SER A 21 -17.75 -20.01 -19.44
C SER A 21 -19.17 -20.41 -19.00
N SER A 22 -19.34 -20.85 -17.74
CA SER A 22 -20.66 -21.22 -17.22
C SER A 22 -21.60 -20.02 -17.06
N ARG A 23 -21.07 -18.82 -16.86
CA ARG A 23 -21.86 -17.61 -16.61
C ARG A 23 -22.17 -16.78 -17.87
N LEU A 24 -21.22 -16.73 -18.79
CA LEU A 24 -21.31 -15.81 -19.93
C LEU A 24 -21.79 -16.47 -21.23
N GLY A 25 -21.78 -17.79 -21.29
CA GLY A 25 -22.14 -18.52 -22.52
C GLY A 25 -21.07 -18.42 -23.63
N LYS A 26 -21.45 -18.81 -24.86
CA LYS A 26 -20.57 -18.75 -26.03
C LYS A 26 -20.62 -17.35 -26.67
N ASN A 27 -19.54 -16.97 -27.33
CA ASN A 27 -19.37 -15.70 -28.06
C ASN A 27 -19.50 -14.43 -27.18
N ALA A 28 -19.14 -14.53 -25.89
CA ALA A 28 -19.13 -13.38 -25.00
C ALA A 28 -17.93 -12.46 -25.30
N ARG A 29 -18.13 -11.16 -25.10
CA ARG A 29 -17.04 -10.19 -25.02
C ARG A 29 -16.64 -10.04 -23.54
N ILE A 30 -15.39 -10.32 -23.23
CA ILE A 30 -14.88 -10.37 -21.86
C ILE A 30 -13.81 -9.30 -21.70
N GLY A 31 -14.09 -8.31 -20.85
CA GLY A 31 -13.12 -7.28 -20.53
C GLY A 31 -12.05 -7.80 -19.57
N PHE A 32 -10.80 -7.45 -19.82
CA PHE A 32 -9.69 -7.65 -18.91
C PHE A 32 -8.78 -6.42 -18.92
N GLU A 33 -8.06 -6.17 -17.85
CA GLU A 33 -7.07 -5.09 -17.74
C GLU A 33 -5.69 -5.65 -18.09
N ALA A 34 -5.19 -5.37 -19.29
CA ALA A 34 -3.94 -5.94 -19.82
C ALA A 34 -2.71 -5.49 -19.00
N ASP A 35 -2.74 -4.27 -18.46
CA ASP A 35 -1.65 -3.68 -17.67
C ASP A 35 -1.81 -3.94 -16.14
N ALA A 36 -2.78 -4.76 -15.75
CA ALA A 36 -2.94 -5.09 -14.34
C ALA A 36 -1.78 -5.94 -13.83
N TRP A 37 -1.19 -5.54 -12.71
CA TRP A 37 -0.03 -6.21 -12.10
C TRP A 37 -0.10 -7.74 -12.00
N PRO A 38 -1.27 -8.38 -11.71
CA PRO A 38 -1.37 -9.83 -11.63
C PRO A 38 -1.44 -10.54 -12.99
N VAL A 39 -1.62 -9.82 -14.09
CA VAL A 39 -1.81 -10.41 -15.42
C VAL A 39 -0.45 -10.71 -16.05
N THR A 40 0.01 -11.94 -15.86
CA THR A 40 1.19 -12.44 -16.55
C THR A 40 0.88 -12.87 -17.97
N LEU A 41 1.89 -12.89 -18.85
CA LEU A 41 1.74 -13.42 -20.21
C LEU A 41 1.18 -14.85 -20.22
N SER A 42 1.64 -15.70 -19.32
CA SER A 42 1.16 -17.09 -19.20
C SER A 42 -0.32 -17.16 -18.81
N LEU A 43 -0.75 -16.31 -17.87
CA LEU A 43 -2.17 -16.20 -17.50
C LEU A 43 -3.01 -15.79 -18.70
N TYR A 44 -2.61 -14.73 -19.41
CA TYR A 44 -3.30 -14.24 -20.59
C TYR A 44 -3.42 -15.34 -21.67
N GLN A 45 -2.31 -16.02 -22.01
CA GLN A 45 -2.31 -17.11 -22.98
C GLN A 45 -3.25 -18.26 -22.59
N SER A 46 -3.29 -18.61 -21.30
CA SER A 46 -4.19 -19.63 -20.78
C SER A 46 -5.66 -19.22 -20.88
N LEU A 47 -5.97 -17.94 -20.62
CA LEU A 47 -7.33 -17.39 -20.78
C LEU A 47 -7.75 -17.40 -22.25
N VAL A 48 -6.89 -16.97 -23.17
CA VAL A 48 -7.15 -16.99 -24.62
C VAL A 48 -7.44 -18.42 -25.09
N ALA A 49 -6.61 -19.38 -24.70
CA ALA A 49 -6.79 -20.77 -25.08
C ALA A 49 -8.08 -21.39 -24.50
N GLY A 50 -8.37 -21.13 -23.22
CA GLY A 50 -9.52 -21.71 -22.53
C GLY A 50 -10.86 -21.02 -22.86
N LEU A 51 -10.83 -19.76 -23.31
CA LEU A 51 -12.00 -18.97 -23.69
C LEU A 51 -12.07 -18.76 -25.21
N SER A 52 -11.61 -19.72 -25.98
CA SER A 52 -11.47 -19.64 -27.44
C SER A 52 -12.76 -19.28 -28.21
N ASN A 53 -13.93 -19.46 -27.61
CA ASN A 53 -15.23 -19.07 -28.15
C ASN A 53 -15.69 -17.67 -27.71
N SER A 54 -14.81 -16.89 -27.12
CA SER A 54 -15.10 -15.55 -26.61
C SER A 54 -14.03 -14.56 -27.06
N GLU A 55 -14.38 -13.29 -27.11
CA GLU A 55 -13.46 -12.20 -27.41
C GLU A 55 -12.93 -11.60 -26.13
N LEU A 56 -11.61 -11.66 -25.91
CA LEU A 56 -10.95 -10.95 -24.82
C LEU A 56 -10.62 -9.53 -25.28
N VAL A 57 -11.14 -8.53 -24.58
CA VAL A 57 -10.98 -7.11 -24.92
C VAL A 57 -10.26 -6.41 -23.79
N ASP A 58 -9.17 -5.71 -24.10
CA ASP A 58 -8.52 -4.85 -23.13
C ASP A 58 -9.43 -3.66 -22.81
N VAL A 59 -9.76 -3.49 -21.53
CA VAL A 59 -10.61 -2.39 -21.04
C VAL A 59 -9.81 -1.29 -20.32
N GLY A 60 -8.49 -1.36 -20.40
CA GLY A 60 -7.60 -0.40 -19.74
C GLY A 60 -7.86 -0.32 -18.23
N ASP A 61 -7.91 0.90 -17.69
CA ASP A 61 -8.07 1.18 -16.26
C ASP A 61 -9.53 1.18 -15.77
N MET A 62 -10.44 0.44 -16.40
CA MET A 62 -11.86 0.51 -16.07
C MET A 62 -12.17 0.19 -14.61
N ALA A 63 -11.55 -0.85 -14.04
CA ALA A 63 -11.76 -1.19 -12.63
C ALA A 63 -11.14 -0.14 -11.69
N ALA A 64 -10.02 0.47 -12.07
CA ALA A 64 -9.43 1.57 -11.31
C ALA A 64 -10.36 2.79 -11.28
N TRP A 65 -10.95 3.16 -12.42
CA TRP A 65 -11.93 4.26 -12.48
C TRP A 65 -13.18 4.00 -11.65
N LEU A 66 -13.72 2.78 -11.66
CA LEU A 66 -14.85 2.41 -10.80
C LEU A 66 -14.52 2.53 -9.31
N ARG A 67 -13.25 2.40 -8.94
CA ARG A 67 -12.76 2.52 -7.55
C ARG A 67 -12.35 3.93 -7.14
N VAL A 68 -12.39 4.91 -8.04
CA VAL A 68 -12.06 6.32 -7.71
C VAL A 68 -13.02 6.86 -6.65
N PHE A 69 -14.32 6.66 -6.84
CA PHE A 69 -15.33 7.11 -5.89
C PHE A 69 -15.62 6.04 -4.85
N LYS A 70 -15.43 6.39 -3.57
CA LYS A 70 -15.60 5.49 -2.44
C LYS A 70 -17.00 5.65 -1.86
N SER A 71 -17.66 4.53 -1.56
CA SER A 71 -18.86 4.49 -0.76
C SER A 71 -18.57 4.87 0.71
N PRO A 72 -19.58 5.21 1.51
CA PRO A 72 -19.39 5.47 2.94
C PRO A 72 -18.72 4.31 3.69
N ALA A 73 -19.05 3.06 3.35
CA ALA A 73 -18.45 1.89 3.97
C ALA A 73 -16.95 1.73 3.62
N GLU A 74 -16.57 2.06 2.38
CA GLU A 74 -15.16 2.05 1.94
C GLU A 74 -14.35 3.15 2.64
N ILE A 75 -14.95 4.33 2.79
CA ILE A 75 -14.33 5.44 3.55
C ILE A 75 -14.08 5.03 5.00
N GLU A 76 -14.99 4.27 5.62
CA GLU A 76 -14.78 3.81 6.99
C GLU A 76 -13.58 2.85 7.09
N TYR A 77 -13.38 1.94 6.14
CA TYR A 77 -12.16 1.12 6.11
C TYR A 77 -10.89 1.95 5.95
N GLN A 78 -10.91 3.00 5.13
CA GLN A 78 -9.79 3.92 5.02
C GLN A 78 -9.52 4.67 6.34
N ARG A 79 -10.55 5.06 7.08
CA ARG A 79 -10.42 5.68 8.42
C ARG A 79 -9.80 4.73 9.44
N LEU A 80 -10.19 3.46 9.42
CA LEU A 80 -9.59 2.42 10.27
C LEU A 80 -8.11 2.20 9.91
N ALA A 81 -7.79 2.15 8.62
CA ALA A 81 -6.41 2.08 8.16
C ALA A 81 -5.59 3.32 8.59
N ALA A 82 -6.19 4.53 8.52
CA ALA A 82 -5.54 5.75 8.98
C ALA A 82 -5.18 5.71 10.47
N LYS A 83 -6.08 5.21 11.33
CA LYS A 83 -5.81 5.00 12.77
C LYS A 83 -4.65 4.03 12.99
N ALA A 84 -4.58 2.97 12.20
CA ALA A 84 -3.45 2.05 12.26
C ALA A 84 -2.14 2.71 11.81
N ALA A 85 -2.18 3.58 10.79
CA ALA A 85 -1.01 4.35 10.36
C ALA A 85 -0.54 5.33 11.43
N GLU A 86 -1.45 6.01 12.12
CA GLU A 86 -1.13 6.89 13.25
C GLU A 86 -0.41 6.11 14.37
N ALA A 87 -0.93 4.95 14.73
CA ALA A 87 -0.30 4.09 15.75
C ALA A 87 1.10 3.63 15.32
N GLY A 88 1.26 3.23 14.05
CA GLY A 88 2.56 2.88 13.48
C GLY A 88 3.55 4.04 13.50
N MET A 89 3.10 5.23 13.09
CA MET A 89 3.92 6.44 13.09
C MET A 89 4.39 6.82 14.50
N ALA A 90 3.50 6.81 15.46
CA ALA A 90 3.83 7.09 16.87
C ALA A 90 4.86 6.09 17.42
N ALA A 91 4.67 4.80 17.15
CA ALA A 91 5.60 3.76 17.58
C ALA A 91 6.97 3.89 16.89
N GLY A 92 6.99 4.22 15.61
CA GLY A 92 8.20 4.46 14.86
C GLY A 92 8.99 5.67 15.37
N ALA A 93 8.29 6.79 15.65
CA ALA A 93 8.91 7.97 16.23
C ALA A 93 9.52 7.69 17.62
N HIS A 94 8.84 6.89 18.43
CA HIS A 94 9.34 6.51 19.75
C HIS A 94 10.56 5.57 19.69
N ALA A 95 10.60 4.69 18.69
CA ALA A 95 11.70 3.75 18.47
C ALA A 95 12.90 4.37 17.75
N ALA A 96 12.76 5.54 17.15
CA ALA A 96 13.79 6.25 16.39
C ALA A 96 14.79 6.96 17.31
N ILE A 97 15.50 6.19 18.14
CA ILE A 97 16.51 6.68 19.07
C ILE A 97 17.90 6.19 18.66
N ALA A 98 18.94 6.96 19.01
CA ALA A 98 20.32 6.57 18.75
C ALA A 98 20.65 5.25 19.46
N GLY A 99 21.30 4.33 18.73
CA GLY A 99 21.63 2.99 19.21
C GLY A 99 20.68 1.90 18.73
N ASN A 100 19.42 2.21 18.44
CA ASN A 100 18.54 1.28 17.73
C ASN A 100 18.93 1.22 16.25
N ASN A 101 18.56 0.13 15.56
CA ASN A 101 18.73 0.04 14.12
C ASN A 101 17.38 0.25 13.39
N GLU A 102 17.44 0.42 12.06
CA GLU A 102 16.24 0.64 11.24
C GLU A 102 15.23 -0.52 11.37
N ARG A 103 15.67 -1.78 11.60
CA ARG A 103 14.78 -2.93 11.77
C ARG A 103 14.05 -2.90 13.11
N ASP A 104 14.67 -2.35 14.16
CA ASP A 104 14.01 -2.16 15.46
C ASP A 104 12.83 -1.19 15.31
N VAL A 105 13.06 -0.07 14.60
CA VAL A 105 11.99 0.89 14.27
C VAL A 105 10.90 0.23 13.42
N SER A 106 11.30 -0.49 12.37
CA SER A 106 10.37 -1.22 11.49
C SER A 106 9.51 -2.23 12.26
N ALA A 107 10.11 -3.00 13.16
CA ALA A 107 9.40 -3.97 13.98
C ALA A 107 8.37 -3.29 14.91
N ALA A 108 8.74 -2.17 15.53
CA ALA A 108 7.83 -1.38 16.36
C ALA A 108 6.64 -0.85 15.55
N VAL A 109 6.89 -0.30 14.36
CA VAL A 109 5.86 0.18 13.43
C VAL A 109 4.89 -0.94 13.07
N CYS A 110 5.40 -2.07 12.59
CA CYS A 110 4.59 -3.21 12.17
C CYS A 110 3.73 -3.75 13.33
N ALA A 111 4.33 -3.93 14.51
CA ALA A 111 3.61 -4.42 15.68
C ALA A 111 2.47 -3.46 16.11
N ALA A 112 2.71 -2.16 16.06
CA ALA A 112 1.70 -1.16 16.42
C ALA A 112 0.54 -1.13 15.40
N MET A 113 0.84 -1.20 14.10
CA MET A 113 -0.19 -1.24 13.05
C MET A 113 -1.09 -2.48 13.18
N ILE A 114 -0.51 -3.66 13.39
CA ILE A 114 -1.28 -4.90 13.58
C ILE A 114 -2.17 -4.79 14.82
N LYS A 115 -1.63 -4.33 15.95
CA LYS A 115 -2.40 -4.14 17.19
C LYS A 115 -3.54 -3.12 17.02
N ALA A 116 -3.37 -2.15 16.15
CA ALA A 116 -4.40 -1.14 15.83
C ALA A 116 -5.41 -1.61 14.77
N GLY A 117 -5.33 -2.85 14.29
CA GLY A 117 -6.33 -3.48 13.42
C GLY A 117 -5.97 -3.52 11.93
N SER A 118 -4.72 -3.28 11.56
CA SER A 118 -4.28 -3.54 10.18
C SER A 118 -4.29 -5.05 9.89
N ASP A 119 -4.87 -5.44 8.77
CA ASP A 119 -4.92 -6.84 8.34
C ASP A 119 -3.52 -7.39 8.03
N HIS A 120 -2.63 -6.53 7.57
CA HIS A 120 -1.24 -6.84 7.28
C HIS A 120 -0.38 -5.62 7.55
N ALA A 121 0.84 -5.83 8.01
CA ALA A 121 1.77 -4.76 8.29
C ALA A 121 3.05 -4.92 7.47
N GLY A 122 3.12 -4.16 6.37
CA GLY A 122 4.40 -3.83 5.79
C GLY A 122 4.92 -2.53 6.42
N PRO A 123 6.22 -2.39 6.68
CA PRO A 123 6.75 -1.17 7.28
C PRO A 123 6.65 0.06 6.36
N GLY A 124 6.32 -0.16 5.08
CA GLY A 124 6.38 0.91 4.09
C GLY A 124 7.83 1.33 3.80
N VAL A 125 8.02 2.61 3.50
CA VAL A 125 9.36 3.18 3.34
C VAL A 125 9.94 3.50 4.71
N LEU A 126 11.18 3.06 4.94
CA LEU A 126 11.96 3.42 6.10
C LEU A 126 13.44 3.50 5.71
N SER A 127 14.01 4.67 5.85
CA SER A 127 15.43 4.90 5.59
C SER A 127 15.97 6.01 6.49
N SER A 128 17.26 5.94 6.84
CA SER A 128 17.87 6.89 7.77
C SER A 128 19.23 7.39 7.31
N GLY A 129 19.66 8.54 7.84
CA GLY A 129 20.93 9.19 7.53
C GLY A 129 21.06 9.50 6.04
N GLU A 130 22.19 9.17 5.43
CA GLU A 130 22.43 9.41 4.00
C GLU A 130 21.42 8.69 3.09
N ARG A 131 20.87 7.56 3.53
CA ARG A 131 19.85 6.82 2.77
C ARG A 131 18.50 7.52 2.75
N ALA A 132 18.22 8.42 3.70
CA ALA A 132 16.98 9.22 3.72
C ALA A 132 16.91 10.25 2.57
N LEU A 133 17.99 10.47 1.83
CA LEU A 133 17.99 11.27 0.61
C LEU A 133 17.35 10.55 -0.59
N HIS A 134 17.12 9.24 -0.48
CA HIS A 134 16.46 8.42 -1.49
C HIS A 134 15.03 8.12 -1.08
N LEU A 135 14.08 8.43 -1.98
CA LEU A 135 12.64 8.38 -1.67
C LEU A 135 12.09 6.99 -1.33
N HIS A 136 12.71 5.92 -1.80
CA HIS A 136 12.23 4.56 -1.59
C HIS A 136 13.34 3.67 -1.04
N GLY A 137 13.31 3.45 0.26
CA GLY A 137 14.23 2.55 0.96
C GLY A 137 13.49 1.63 1.92
N GLY A 138 13.96 0.39 2.03
CA GLY A 138 13.55 -0.53 3.07
C GLY A 138 14.46 -0.44 4.29
N ALA A 139 13.99 -0.91 5.44
CA ALA A 139 14.77 -1.00 6.65
C ALA A 139 15.96 -1.95 6.52
N THR A 140 17.10 -1.51 7.04
CA THR A 140 18.35 -2.30 7.11
C THR A 140 18.80 -2.46 8.57
N ASP A 141 19.97 -3.04 8.75
CA ASP A 141 20.66 -3.13 10.04
C ASP A 141 21.49 -1.87 10.40
N ARG A 142 21.30 -0.76 9.63
CA ARG A 142 21.96 0.51 9.95
C ARG A 142 21.53 1.00 11.33
N VAL A 143 22.53 1.25 12.18
CA VAL A 143 22.34 1.80 13.52
C VAL A 143 22.12 3.31 13.44
N LEU A 144 21.07 3.80 14.08
CA LEU A 144 20.71 5.21 14.15
C LEU A 144 21.72 5.97 15.02
N LYS A 145 22.08 7.16 14.59
CA LYS A 145 23.00 8.07 15.31
C LYS A 145 22.29 9.38 15.62
N HIS A 146 22.75 10.06 16.68
CA HIS A 146 22.31 11.43 16.94
C HIS A 146 22.55 12.31 15.70
N GLY A 147 21.55 13.10 15.36
CA GLY A 147 21.59 13.97 14.18
C GLY A 147 21.12 13.29 12.88
N ASP A 148 20.87 11.98 12.87
CA ASP A 148 20.29 11.33 11.70
C ASP A 148 18.87 11.86 11.44
N THR A 149 18.55 11.97 10.16
CA THR A 149 17.18 12.12 9.69
C THR A 149 16.65 10.74 9.30
N LEU A 150 15.48 10.38 9.79
CA LEU A 150 14.77 9.14 9.44
C LEU A 150 13.49 9.51 8.70
N GLN A 151 13.31 8.93 7.54
CA GLN A 151 12.09 8.98 6.75
C GLN A 151 11.25 7.76 7.07
N LEU A 152 10.00 7.96 7.44
CA LEU A 152 9.07 6.89 7.80
C LEU A 152 7.73 7.08 7.09
N GLU A 153 7.28 6.02 6.42
CA GLU A 153 6.02 5.99 5.68
C GLU A 153 5.26 4.68 5.94
N PRO A 154 4.47 4.59 7.03
CA PRO A 154 3.63 3.42 7.29
C PRO A 154 2.49 3.32 6.29
N THR A 155 2.23 2.10 5.81
CA THR A 155 1.20 1.79 4.81
C THR A 155 0.30 0.62 5.23
N PRO A 156 -0.44 0.76 6.34
CA PRO A 156 -1.40 -0.26 6.76
C PRO A 156 -2.60 -0.34 5.83
N HIS A 157 -3.32 -1.47 5.89
CA HIS A 157 -4.60 -1.61 5.23
C HIS A 157 -5.61 -2.39 6.08
N VAL A 158 -6.88 -2.06 5.90
CA VAL A 158 -8.02 -2.78 6.46
C VAL A 158 -8.95 -3.16 5.30
N ARG A 159 -9.21 -4.45 5.11
CA ARG A 159 -10.01 -4.98 4.01
C ARG A 159 -9.52 -4.51 2.63
N HIS A 160 -8.20 -4.42 2.44
CA HIS A 160 -7.51 -3.91 1.25
C HIS A 160 -7.68 -2.40 0.98
N TYR A 161 -8.24 -1.62 1.92
CA TYR A 161 -8.28 -0.17 1.87
C TYR A 161 -7.09 0.38 2.64
N ASN A 162 -6.21 1.07 1.93
CA ASN A 162 -4.95 1.57 2.47
C ASN A 162 -5.11 2.98 3.04
N ALA A 163 -4.31 3.27 4.07
CA ALA A 163 -3.93 4.63 4.42
C ALA A 163 -2.41 4.76 4.36
N ARG A 164 -1.96 5.99 4.14
CA ARG A 164 -0.55 6.25 3.95
C ARG A 164 -0.26 7.70 4.29
N PHE A 165 0.77 7.92 5.08
CA PHE A 165 1.37 9.24 5.25
C PHE A 165 2.85 9.11 5.64
N MET A 166 3.59 10.15 5.37
CA MET A 166 5.03 10.18 5.58
C MET A 166 5.38 11.24 6.61
N ARG A 167 6.37 10.95 7.44
CA ARG A 167 6.97 11.93 8.34
C ARG A 167 8.49 11.79 8.33
N THR A 168 9.13 12.95 8.46
CA THR A 168 10.55 13.05 8.75
C THR A 168 10.73 13.11 10.26
N ILE A 169 11.60 12.27 10.79
CA ILE A 169 11.90 12.17 12.22
C ILE A 169 13.37 12.50 12.41
N LYS A 170 13.69 13.40 13.33
CA LYS A 170 15.07 13.68 13.74
C LYS A 170 15.46 12.79 14.91
N VAL A 171 16.57 12.08 14.78
CA VAL A 171 17.13 11.27 15.87
C VAL A 171 17.90 12.18 16.84
N GLY A 172 17.30 12.46 17.98
CA GLY A 172 17.82 13.43 18.94
C GLY A 172 17.15 14.80 18.79
N VAL A 173 17.93 15.87 18.84
CA VAL A 173 17.43 17.25 18.83
C VAL A 173 17.55 17.83 17.41
N ALA A 174 16.48 18.41 16.91
CA ALA A 174 16.50 19.17 15.66
C ALA A 174 17.11 20.57 15.88
N THR A 175 17.74 21.12 14.84
CA THR A 175 18.24 22.51 14.84
C THR A 175 17.11 23.50 14.58
N ASP A 176 17.33 24.78 14.90
CA ASP A 176 16.35 25.83 14.64
C ASP A 176 16.06 25.96 13.12
N GLU A 177 17.08 25.81 12.27
CA GLU A 177 16.92 25.78 10.82
C GLU A 177 16.02 24.62 10.33
N GLU A 178 16.18 23.43 10.90
CA GLU A 178 15.34 22.28 10.57
C GLU A 178 13.89 22.52 11.00
N TYR A 179 13.65 23.15 12.15
CA TYR A 179 12.32 23.57 12.57
C TYR A 179 11.69 24.58 11.62
N GLU A 180 12.42 25.63 11.24
CA GLU A 180 11.93 26.62 10.27
C GLU A 180 11.56 26.01 8.92
N ILE A 181 12.37 25.07 8.42
CA ILE A 181 12.09 24.34 7.17
C ILE A 181 10.82 23.52 7.31
N ALA A 182 10.66 22.77 8.42
CA ALA A 182 9.47 21.96 8.68
C ALA A 182 8.19 22.82 8.74
N GLU A 183 8.21 23.95 9.42
CA GLU A 183 7.08 24.90 9.47
C GLU A 183 6.69 25.42 8.09
N LYS A 184 7.68 25.81 7.26
CA LYS A 184 7.43 26.26 5.89
C LYS A 184 6.79 25.15 5.03
N LEU A 185 7.25 23.90 5.18
CA LEU A 185 6.69 22.77 4.46
C LEU A 185 5.25 22.46 4.89
N ILE A 186 4.94 22.54 6.19
CA ILE A 186 3.57 22.37 6.70
C ILE A 186 2.65 23.45 6.13
N LEU A 187 3.07 24.70 6.14
CA LEU A 187 2.28 25.81 5.54
C LEU A 187 2.01 25.59 4.04
N LEU A 188 3.00 25.07 3.30
CA LEU A 188 2.84 24.78 1.87
C LEU A 188 1.87 23.61 1.67
N GLN A 189 1.96 22.56 2.49
CA GLN A 189 1.03 21.44 2.46
C GLN A 189 -0.41 21.87 2.73
N ASP A 190 -0.63 22.69 3.76
CA ASP A 190 -1.96 23.21 4.10
C ASP A 190 -2.55 24.06 2.96
N LYS A 191 -1.73 24.87 2.30
CA LYS A 191 -2.15 25.62 1.12
C LYS A 191 -2.53 24.70 -0.04
N ALA A 192 -1.75 23.66 -0.29
CA ALA A 192 -2.05 22.68 -1.33
C ALA A 192 -3.36 21.92 -1.05
N ILE A 193 -3.58 21.48 0.18
CA ILE A 193 -4.83 20.81 0.59
C ILE A 193 -6.03 21.72 0.37
N LYS A 194 -5.94 23.01 0.78
CA LYS A 194 -7.01 23.98 0.57
C LYS A 194 -7.29 24.29 -0.89
N ALA A 195 -6.31 24.11 -1.77
CA ALA A 195 -6.46 24.39 -3.20
C ALA A 195 -7.16 23.25 -3.97
N VAL A 196 -7.22 22.03 -3.40
CA VAL A 196 -7.89 20.87 -4.01
C VAL A 196 -9.20 20.50 -3.32
N ALA A 197 -9.53 21.14 -2.21
CA ALA A 197 -10.79 21.00 -1.48
C ALA A 197 -11.84 21.95 -2.03
#